data_a9344a9aa12f8d01f2a5b979b94b315d
#
_entry.id   a9344a9aa12f8d01f2a5b979b94b315d
#
_cell.length_a   1.000
_cell.length_b   1.000
_cell.length_c   1.000
_cell.angle_alpha   90.00
_cell.angle_beta   90.00
_cell.angle_gamma   90.00
#
_symmetry.space_group_name_H-M   'P 1'
#
loop_
_entity.id
_entity.type
_entity.pdbx_description
1 polymer ?
#
loop_
_entity_poly.entity_id
_entity_poly.type
_entity_poly.pdbx_seq_one_letter_code
_entity_poly.pdbx_strand_id
1 'polypeptide(L)'
;MTRLTKLARLPNVTAYILAGILIGPYVLNLVPQRIIDGTDFLSDIALAFIAFSTGEFFKLDILKRNGMKVVWITILEAVLASVFIFILTYFVLRLDLAFSIVLAALASATAPASTMMTIRQTGAKGDFVDTLLQVVALDDVVGLVLYSVAIS
;
A
#
# COMPACT_ATOMS: atom_id res chain seq x y z
N MET A 1 23.37 -2.36 -5.77
CA MET A 1 22.59 -1.51 -4.86
C MET A 1 22.14 -2.22 -3.59
N THR A 2 21.74 -3.48 -3.65
CA THR A 2 21.32 -4.27 -2.45
C THR A 2 22.38 -4.44 -1.34
N ARG A 3 23.67 -4.25 -1.63
CA ARG A 3 24.72 -4.29 -0.59
C ARG A 3 24.79 -3.00 0.25
N LEU A 4 24.57 -1.84 -0.38
CA LEU A 4 24.55 -0.55 0.32
C LEU A 4 23.32 -0.40 1.23
N THR A 5 22.17 -0.89 0.80
CA THR A 5 20.93 -0.84 1.62
C THR A 5 20.98 -1.84 2.79
N LYS A 6 21.66 -2.98 2.63
CA LYS A 6 21.96 -3.89 3.76
C LYS A 6 22.84 -3.22 4.82
N LEU A 7 23.81 -2.39 4.41
CA LEU A 7 24.63 -1.61 5.33
C LEU A 7 23.82 -0.54 6.08
N ALA A 8 22.84 0.06 5.39
CA ALA A 8 21.93 1.08 5.95
C ALA A 8 20.71 0.49 6.68
N ARG A 9 20.56 -0.83 6.74
CA ARG A 9 19.40 -1.54 7.31
C ARG A 9 18.06 -1.09 6.71
N LEU A 10 18.06 -0.61 5.46
CA LEU A 10 16.86 -0.16 4.77
C LEU A 10 16.19 -1.33 4.02
N PRO A 11 14.86 -1.33 3.92
CA PRO A 11 14.13 -2.29 3.10
C PRO A 11 14.55 -2.21 1.63
N ASN A 12 14.52 -3.34 0.93
CA ASN A 12 14.90 -3.39 -0.49
C ASN A 12 14.01 -2.50 -1.37
N VAL A 13 12.74 -2.31 -0.97
CA VAL A 13 11.80 -1.41 -1.66
C VAL A 13 12.36 0.01 -1.74
N THR A 14 12.85 0.53 -0.61
CA THR A 14 13.49 1.86 -0.56
C THR A 14 14.68 1.95 -1.51
N ALA A 15 15.48 0.87 -1.60
CA ALA A 15 16.59 0.81 -2.54
C ALA A 15 16.16 0.89 -4.00
N TYR A 16 15.08 0.20 -4.36
CA TYR A 16 14.55 0.21 -5.72
C TYR A 16 13.98 1.58 -6.09
N ILE A 17 13.26 2.23 -5.17
CA ILE A 17 12.74 3.59 -5.37
C ILE A 17 13.89 4.57 -5.58
N LEU A 18 14.90 4.57 -4.71
CA LEU A 18 16.06 5.44 -4.84
C LEU A 18 16.85 5.17 -6.13
N ALA A 19 17.02 3.89 -6.49
CA ALA A 19 17.64 3.52 -7.75
C ALA A 19 16.85 4.04 -8.96
N GLY A 20 15.53 3.89 -8.94
CA GLY A 20 14.64 4.39 -9.99
C GLY A 20 14.73 5.90 -10.17
N ILE A 21 14.75 6.66 -9.05
CA ILE A 21 14.93 8.11 -9.08
C ILE A 21 16.28 8.49 -9.68
N LEU A 22 17.36 7.80 -9.28
CA LEU A 22 18.72 8.10 -9.75
C LEU A 22 18.90 7.82 -11.24
N ILE A 23 18.40 6.68 -11.75
CA ILE A 23 18.55 6.33 -13.18
C ILE A 23 17.48 6.96 -14.08
N GLY A 24 16.41 7.46 -13.47
CA GLY A 24 15.27 8.05 -14.14
C GLY A 24 15.58 9.39 -14.82
N PRO A 25 14.60 9.98 -15.50
CA PRO A 25 14.76 11.17 -16.34
C PRO A 25 15.14 12.43 -15.56
N TYR A 26 14.86 12.47 -14.25
CA TYR A 26 15.07 13.65 -13.42
C TYR A 26 16.50 13.82 -12.88
N VAL A 27 17.33 12.75 -12.83
CA VAL A 27 18.69 12.81 -12.27
C VAL A 27 19.73 12.43 -13.33
N LEU A 28 19.90 11.15 -13.62
CA LEU A 28 20.93 10.66 -14.55
C LEU A 28 20.43 10.50 -15.99
N ASN A 29 19.13 10.51 -16.19
CA ASN A 29 18.49 10.32 -17.51
C ASN A 29 19.05 9.10 -18.29
N LEU A 30 19.32 8.01 -17.57
CA LEU A 30 19.85 6.78 -18.19
C LEU A 30 18.77 5.94 -18.86
N VAL A 31 17.51 6.18 -18.50
CA VAL A 31 16.34 5.48 -19.09
C VAL A 31 15.64 6.45 -20.02
N PRO A 32 15.70 6.22 -21.36
CA PRO A 32 15.00 7.06 -22.33
C PRO A 32 13.48 7.07 -22.08
N GLN A 33 12.84 8.23 -22.32
CA GLN A 33 11.40 8.40 -22.11
C GLN A 33 10.57 7.36 -22.90
N ARG A 34 11.01 6.98 -24.09
CA ARG A 34 10.36 5.92 -24.89
C ARG A 34 10.24 4.57 -24.17
N ILE A 35 11.25 4.24 -23.33
CA ILE A 35 11.21 2.99 -22.55
C ILE A 35 10.20 3.15 -21.43
N ILE A 36 10.18 4.30 -20.78
CA ILE A 36 9.23 4.59 -19.68
C ILE A 36 7.79 4.49 -20.21
N ASP A 37 7.49 5.21 -21.29
CA ASP A 37 6.15 5.23 -21.89
C ASP A 37 5.72 3.85 -22.45
N GLY A 38 6.68 3.02 -22.88
CA GLY A 38 6.42 1.67 -23.38
C GLY A 38 6.32 0.60 -22.31
N THR A 39 6.53 0.92 -21.02
CA THR A 39 6.56 -0.06 -19.93
C THR A 39 5.39 0.09 -18.94
N ASP A 40 4.39 0.90 -19.23
CA ASP A 40 3.21 1.10 -18.38
C ASP A 40 2.51 -0.24 -18.06
N PHE A 41 2.43 -1.15 -19.05
CA PHE A 41 1.88 -2.48 -18.86
C PHE A 41 2.61 -3.32 -17.79
N LEU A 42 3.89 -3.04 -17.52
CA LEU A 42 4.62 -3.75 -16.45
C LEU A 42 4.08 -3.40 -15.07
N SER A 43 3.62 -2.17 -14.88
CA SER A 43 2.96 -1.74 -13.65
C SER A 43 1.65 -2.51 -13.43
N ASP A 44 0.85 -2.66 -14.49
CA ASP A 44 -0.41 -3.42 -14.43
C ASP A 44 -0.18 -4.89 -14.12
N ILE A 45 0.82 -5.50 -14.77
CA ILE A 45 1.22 -6.88 -14.49
C ILE A 45 1.72 -7.00 -13.04
N ALA A 46 2.57 -6.08 -12.58
CA ALA A 46 3.07 -6.09 -11.21
C ALA A 46 1.93 -5.97 -10.19
N LEU A 47 0.96 -5.07 -10.42
CA LEU A 47 -0.23 -4.92 -9.58
C LEU A 47 -1.08 -6.19 -9.56
N ALA A 48 -1.27 -6.86 -10.70
CA ALA A 48 -1.98 -8.13 -10.77
C ALA A 48 -1.30 -9.23 -9.93
N PHE A 49 0.03 -9.33 -10.00
CA PHE A 49 0.80 -10.26 -9.16
C PHE A 49 0.75 -9.89 -7.68
N ILE A 50 0.77 -8.62 -7.33
CA ILE A 50 0.63 -8.15 -5.95
C ILE A 50 -0.76 -8.53 -5.43
N ALA A 51 -1.82 -8.23 -6.18
CA ALA A 51 -3.19 -8.58 -5.81
C ALA A 51 -3.37 -10.10 -5.62
N PHE A 52 -2.82 -10.91 -6.54
CA PHE A 52 -2.83 -12.36 -6.40
C PHE A 52 -2.11 -12.84 -5.14
N SER A 53 -0.90 -12.32 -4.90
CA SER A 53 -0.11 -12.66 -3.70
C SER A 53 -0.79 -12.23 -2.40
N THR A 54 -1.49 -11.08 -2.41
CA THR A 54 -2.28 -10.62 -1.27
C THR A 54 -3.45 -11.56 -1.00
N GLY A 55 -4.10 -12.05 -2.06
CA GLY A 55 -5.17 -13.06 -1.95
C GLY A 55 -4.75 -14.37 -1.25
N GLU A 56 -3.48 -14.79 -1.39
CA GLU A 56 -2.97 -15.97 -0.69
C GLU A 56 -2.99 -15.85 0.85
N PHE A 57 -2.95 -14.61 1.36
CA PHE A 57 -3.02 -14.36 2.82
C PHE A 57 -4.45 -14.44 3.36
N PHE A 58 -5.45 -14.46 2.47
CA PHE A 58 -6.86 -14.60 2.82
C PHE A 58 -7.19 -16.04 3.22
N LYS A 59 -6.57 -16.51 4.30
CA LYS A 59 -6.82 -17.85 4.84
C LYS A 59 -8.07 -17.80 5.72
N LEU A 60 -9.15 -18.39 5.23
CA LEU A 60 -10.42 -18.47 5.96
C LEU A 60 -10.28 -19.08 7.37
N ASP A 61 -9.34 -20.01 7.55
CA ASP A 61 -9.09 -20.65 8.85
C ASP A 61 -8.48 -19.65 9.87
N ILE A 62 -7.59 -18.77 9.40
CA ILE A 62 -7.00 -17.75 10.26
C ILE A 62 -8.02 -16.63 10.52
N LEU A 63 -8.82 -16.27 9.52
CA LEU A 63 -9.92 -15.33 9.70
C LEU A 63 -10.95 -15.87 10.71
N LYS A 64 -11.27 -17.15 10.67
CA LYS A 64 -12.14 -17.79 11.68
C LYS A 64 -11.51 -17.81 13.07
N ARG A 65 -10.19 -17.98 13.18
CA ARG A 65 -9.47 -18.02 14.47
C ARG A 65 -9.32 -16.63 15.09
N ASN A 66 -8.97 -15.62 14.30
CA ASN A 66 -8.82 -14.24 14.74
C ASN A 66 -10.15 -13.46 14.73
N GLY A 67 -11.13 -13.98 13.98
CA GLY A 67 -12.53 -13.57 14.01
C GLY A 67 -12.78 -12.11 13.76
N MET A 68 -13.83 -11.61 14.44
CA MET A 68 -14.32 -10.23 14.33
C MET A 68 -13.28 -9.18 14.74
N LYS A 69 -12.25 -9.56 15.48
CA LYS A 69 -11.19 -8.65 15.91
C LYS A 69 -10.44 -8.02 14.73
N VAL A 70 -10.08 -8.82 13.72
CA VAL A 70 -9.38 -8.33 12.51
C VAL A 70 -10.28 -7.37 11.75
N VAL A 71 -11.56 -7.73 11.58
CA VAL A 71 -12.54 -6.87 10.88
C VAL A 71 -12.69 -5.51 11.57
N TRP A 72 -12.81 -5.50 12.90
CA TRP A 72 -12.89 -4.24 13.66
C TRP A 72 -11.62 -3.41 13.56
N ILE A 73 -10.43 -4.03 13.60
CA ILE A 73 -9.16 -3.33 13.44
C ILE A 73 -9.12 -2.67 12.06
N THR A 74 -9.43 -3.40 10.99
CA THR A 74 -9.42 -2.88 9.62
C THR A 74 -10.40 -1.71 9.45
N ILE A 75 -11.64 -1.88 9.91
CA ILE A 75 -12.64 -0.80 9.79
C ILE A 75 -12.21 0.44 10.57
N LEU A 76 -11.73 0.29 11.80
CA LEU A 76 -11.27 1.42 12.61
C LEU A 76 -10.07 2.11 11.99
N GLU A 77 -9.09 1.38 11.50
CA GLU A 77 -7.92 1.93 10.81
C GLU A 77 -8.35 2.74 9.58
N ALA A 78 -9.12 2.14 8.68
CA ALA A 78 -9.59 2.78 7.46
C ALA A 78 -10.41 4.04 7.74
N VAL A 79 -11.36 3.97 8.69
CA VAL A 79 -12.21 5.12 9.05
C VAL A 79 -11.39 6.22 9.71
N LEU A 80 -10.50 5.89 10.64
CA LEU A 80 -9.66 6.89 11.32
C LEU A 80 -8.71 7.58 10.33
N ALA A 81 -8.08 6.83 9.43
CA ALA A 81 -7.23 7.39 8.37
C ALA A 81 -8.02 8.33 7.47
N SER A 82 -9.20 7.90 6.99
CA SER A 82 -10.08 8.71 6.15
C SER A 82 -10.52 9.99 6.85
N VAL A 83 -11.01 9.89 8.08
CA VAL A 83 -11.45 11.06 8.87
C VAL A 83 -10.30 12.03 9.10
N PHE A 84 -9.12 11.53 9.46
CA PHE A 84 -7.95 12.38 9.70
C PHE A 84 -7.52 13.12 8.42
N ILE A 85 -7.45 12.43 7.29
CA ILE A 85 -7.09 13.06 6.01
C ILE A 85 -8.17 14.03 5.55
N PHE A 86 -9.45 13.70 5.74
CA PHE A 86 -10.54 14.63 5.43
C PHE A 86 -10.43 15.94 6.25
N ILE A 87 -10.23 15.83 7.56
CA ILE A 87 -10.05 17.00 8.41
C ILE A 87 -8.84 17.83 7.95
N LEU A 88 -7.71 17.18 7.69
CA LEU A 88 -6.49 17.83 7.23
C LEU A 88 -6.71 18.57 5.90
N THR A 89 -7.28 17.89 4.91
CA THR A 89 -7.44 18.43 3.55
C THR A 89 -8.51 19.52 3.50
N TYR A 90 -9.66 19.31 4.10
CA TYR A 90 -10.78 20.22 4.04
C TYR A 90 -10.61 21.44 4.98
N PHE A 91 -10.28 21.23 6.26
CA PHE A 91 -10.23 22.32 7.25
C PHE A 91 -8.87 23.01 7.32
N VAL A 92 -7.76 22.27 7.20
CA VAL A 92 -6.40 22.85 7.34
C VAL A 92 -5.90 23.36 6.00
N LEU A 93 -5.91 22.51 4.97
CA LEU A 93 -5.44 22.89 3.63
C LEU A 93 -6.49 23.65 2.82
N ARG A 94 -7.76 23.65 3.26
CA ARG A 94 -8.89 24.35 2.62
C ARG A 94 -9.08 23.95 1.16
N LEU A 95 -8.90 22.68 0.85
CA LEU A 95 -9.13 22.14 -0.48
C LEU A 95 -10.64 21.99 -0.74
N ASP A 96 -10.99 21.81 -2.00
CA ASP A 96 -12.36 21.56 -2.41
C ASP A 96 -12.94 20.32 -1.71
N LEU A 97 -14.27 20.35 -1.44
CA LEU A 97 -14.95 19.29 -0.71
C LEU A 97 -14.85 17.93 -1.44
N ALA A 98 -15.14 17.92 -2.75
CA ALA A 98 -15.12 16.70 -3.53
C ALA A 98 -13.71 16.10 -3.57
N PHE A 99 -12.70 16.94 -3.76
CA PHE A 99 -11.30 16.51 -3.75
C PHE A 99 -10.87 15.98 -2.37
N SER A 100 -11.32 16.61 -1.29
CA SER A 100 -11.03 16.17 0.09
C SER A 100 -11.68 14.81 0.40
N ILE A 101 -12.91 14.56 -0.09
CA ILE A 101 -13.59 13.27 0.06
C ILE A 101 -12.83 12.16 -0.69
N VAL A 102 -12.42 12.42 -1.92
CA VAL A 102 -11.65 11.45 -2.71
C VAL A 102 -10.30 11.13 -2.07
N LEU A 103 -9.57 12.14 -1.59
CA LEU A 103 -8.31 11.94 -0.88
C LEU A 103 -8.49 11.15 0.42
N ALA A 104 -9.56 11.44 1.17
CA ALA A 104 -9.90 10.69 2.38
C ALA A 104 -10.22 9.22 2.09
N ALA A 105 -10.95 8.95 1.01
CA ALA A 105 -11.24 7.59 0.58
C ALA A 105 -9.97 6.84 0.13
N LEU A 106 -9.09 7.51 -0.61
CA LEU A 106 -7.79 6.91 -1.00
C LEU A 106 -6.89 6.62 0.21
N ALA A 107 -6.96 7.44 1.25
CA ALA A 107 -6.15 7.27 2.46
C ALA A 107 -6.59 6.09 3.34
N SER A 108 -7.75 5.50 3.08
CA SER A 108 -8.22 4.31 3.81
C SER A 108 -7.47 3.04 3.43
N ALA A 109 -6.86 2.98 2.25
CA ALA A 109 -6.16 1.79 1.79
C ALA A 109 -4.66 1.85 2.10
N THR A 110 -4.09 0.71 2.51
CA THR A 110 -2.66 0.55 2.76
C THR A 110 -1.99 -0.28 1.67
N ALA A 111 -0.72 0.00 1.37
CA ALA A 111 0.02 -0.73 0.34
C ALA A 111 0.57 -2.07 0.87
N PRO A 112 0.03 -3.22 0.45
CA PRO A 112 0.43 -4.53 0.98
C PRO A 112 1.86 -4.91 0.60
N ALA A 113 2.34 -4.47 -0.55
CA ALA A 113 3.62 -4.90 -1.12
C ALA A 113 4.82 -4.59 -0.22
N SER A 114 4.90 -3.39 0.35
CA SER A 114 6.02 -2.99 1.22
C SER A 114 6.01 -3.73 2.55
N THR A 115 4.83 -3.93 3.14
CA THR A 115 4.64 -4.69 4.39
C THR A 115 5.05 -6.14 4.20
N MET A 116 4.56 -6.79 3.14
CA MET A 116 4.90 -8.17 2.81
C MET A 116 6.39 -8.36 2.53
N MET A 117 7.00 -7.44 1.78
CA MET A 117 8.42 -7.51 1.48
C MET A 117 9.28 -7.34 2.73
N THR A 118 8.89 -6.47 3.64
CA THR A 118 9.57 -6.27 4.93
C THR A 118 9.47 -7.52 5.81
N ILE A 119 8.29 -8.13 5.92
CA ILE A 119 8.07 -9.37 6.66
C ILE A 119 8.95 -10.51 6.09
N ARG A 120 8.96 -10.68 4.76
CA ARG A 120 9.81 -11.68 4.10
C ARG A 120 11.31 -11.44 4.32
N GLN A 121 11.75 -10.18 4.33
CA GLN A 121 13.16 -9.83 4.55
C GLN A 121 13.63 -10.03 5.99
N THR A 122 12.77 -9.71 6.94
CA THR A 122 13.09 -9.87 8.38
C THR A 122 12.87 -11.29 8.88
N GLY A 123 12.11 -12.10 8.13
CA GLY A 123 11.69 -13.43 8.58
C GLY A 123 10.75 -13.40 9.79
N ALA A 124 10.11 -12.26 10.04
CA ALA A 124 9.21 -12.08 11.17
C ALA A 124 8.03 -13.06 11.09
N LYS A 125 7.66 -13.64 12.23
CA LYS A 125 6.57 -14.61 12.38
C LYS A 125 5.85 -14.39 13.70
N GLY A 126 4.63 -14.88 13.80
CA GLY A 126 3.82 -14.87 15.03
C GLY A 126 2.46 -14.23 14.84
N ASP A 127 1.64 -14.29 15.87
CA ASP A 127 0.23 -13.85 15.83
C ASP A 127 0.04 -12.39 15.39
N PHE A 128 1.00 -11.53 15.72
CA PHE A 128 1.00 -10.13 15.27
C PHE A 128 1.16 -10.04 13.74
N VAL A 129 2.12 -10.78 13.19
CA VAL A 129 2.38 -10.80 11.73
C VAL A 129 1.18 -11.38 10.98
N ASP A 130 0.60 -12.46 11.49
CA ASP A 130 -0.57 -13.10 10.91
C ASP A 130 -1.78 -12.15 10.94
N THR A 131 -1.98 -11.43 12.03
CA THR A 131 -3.03 -10.40 12.17
C THR A 131 -2.80 -9.25 11.19
N LEU A 132 -1.57 -8.73 11.13
CA LEU A 132 -1.19 -7.64 10.23
C LEU A 132 -1.44 -7.98 8.77
N LEU A 133 -1.04 -9.17 8.33
CA LEU A 133 -1.26 -9.62 6.95
C LEU A 133 -2.75 -9.72 6.59
N GLN A 134 -3.59 -10.11 7.56
CA GLN A 134 -5.04 -10.17 7.35
C GLN A 134 -5.68 -8.78 7.32
N VAL A 135 -5.26 -7.87 8.20
CA VAL A 135 -5.72 -6.48 8.19
C VAL A 135 -5.40 -5.85 6.83
N VAL A 136 -4.15 -5.95 6.39
CA VAL A 136 -3.71 -5.39 5.10
C VAL A 136 -4.48 -5.99 3.91
N ALA A 137 -4.80 -7.29 3.94
CA ALA A 137 -5.58 -7.93 2.88
C ALA A 137 -7.05 -7.45 2.87
N LEU A 138 -7.66 -7.24 4.05
CA LEU A 138 -9.03 -6.73 4.17
C LEU A 138 -9.13 -5.24 3.85
N ASP A 139 -8.09 -4.50 4.12
CA ASP A 139 -8.01 -3.06 3.93
C ASP A 139 -8.18 -2.67 2.45
N ASP A 140 -7.60 -3.45 1.54
CA ASP A 140 -7.81 -3.26 0.09
C ASP A 140 -9.30 -3.33 -0.28
N VAL A 141 -10.06 -4.24 0.34
CA VAL A 141 -11.51 -4.38 0.09
C VAL A 141 -12.27 -3.19 0.65
N VAL A 142 -11.96 -2.77 1.87
CA VAL A 142 -12.60 -1.61 2.52
C VAL A 142 -12.28 -0.34 1.75
N GLY A 143 -11.02 -0.12 1.38
CA GLY A 143 -10.58 1.02 0.59
C GLY A 143 -11.29 1.11 -0.76
N LEU A 144 -11.44 -0.01 -1.46
CA LEU A 144 -12.15 -0.06 -2.74
C LEU A 144 -13.62 0.31 -2.60
N VAL A 145 -14.28 -0.16 -1.54
CA VAL A 145 -15.69 0.18 -1.25
C VAL A 145 -15.82 1.68 -0.93
N LEU A 146 -14.97 2.21 -0.05
CA LEU A 146 -14.99 3.64 0.32
C LEU A 146 -14.71 4.53 -0.89
N TYR A 147 -13.73 4.18 -1.71
CA TYR A 147 -13.44 4.92 -2.94
C TYR A 147 -14.60 4.88 -3.93
N SER A 148 -15.23 3.72 -4.13
CA SER A 148 -16.37 3.58 -5.03
C SER A 148 -17.56 4.43 -4.59
N VAL A 149 -17.80 4.53 -3.28
CA VAL A 149 -18.84 5.41 -2.72
C VAL A 149 -18.47 6.89 -2.87
N ALA A 150 -17.18 7.23 -2.70
CA ALA A 150 -16.72 8.63 -2.78
C ALA A 150 -16.83 9.24 -4.18
N ILE A 151 -16.79 8.42 -5.25
CA ILE A 151 -16.84 8.87 -6.65
C ILE A 151 -18.27 8.73 -7.26
N SER A 152 -19.21 8.13 -6.54
CA SER A 152 -20.60 7.99 -7.00
C SER A 152 -21.43 9.24 -6.72
#